data_040999b47a2fbeb1c2a8398a988641a5
#
_entry.id   040999b47a2fbeb1c2a8398a988641a5
#
_cell.length_a   1.000
_cell.length_b   1.000
_cell.length_c   1.000
_cell.angle_alpha   90.00
_cell.angle_beta   90.00
_cell.angle_gamma   90.00
#
_symmetry.space_group_name_H-M   'P 1'
#
loop_
_entity.id
_entity.type
_entity.pdbx_description
1 polymer ?
#
loop_
_entity_poly.entity_id
_entity_poly.type
_entity_poly.pdbx_seq_one_letter_code
_entity_poly.pdbx_strand_id
1 'polypeptide(L)'
;MEERMGRRFANILETVGNTPVVRINKLAPPDANLFVKIEAFNPLGSVKDRLALGVIEDAERSGQLKPGQTVIEATSGNTGIGLAMVCAQKGYPLVVTMAETFSVERRRLMRFLGAKVVLTPAAQRGMGMVIKAVELARTRGWFLTRQFENEANPDFHSKTTAQEILEDFRGAPLDFWVTGYGTGGTLKGVSRVLARERPETKIVVCEPADAQLLGSGVKQQRNPDGSPAAAHPAFKPHPMQGWTPDFIPKLTAEAVDMGVIDRILPIPNADALRYSRELAQKEGIFVGITAGGTFAGALRVCADAPRGATVLCMLPDTGERYLSTPLFADIPADMNEEELAISHSTPSAQLGA
;
A
#
# COMPACT_ATOMS: atom_id res chain seq x y z
N MET A 1 29.65 6.40 -16.28
CA MET A 1 29.28 6.25 -14.86
C MET A 1 29.20 7.67 -14.31
N GLU A 2 28.01 8.24 -14.32
CA GLU A 2 27.82 9.55 -13.65
C GLU A 2 28.13 9.39 -12.17
N GLU A 3 29.00 10.26 -11.64
CA GLU A 3 29.28 10.36 -10.21
C GLU A 3 27.95 10.58 -9.47
N ARG A 4 27.52 9.61 -8.66
CA ARG A 4 26.45 9.80 -7.69
C ARG A 4 26.92 10.84 -6.66
N MET A 5 26.62 12.10 -6.91
CA MET A 5 26.72 13.11 -5.85
C MET A 5 25.82 12.72 -4.70
N GLY A 6 26.39 12.60 -3.50
CA GLY A 6 25.66 12.27 -2.28
C GLY A 6 24.54 13.29 -2.05
N ARG A 7 23.30 12.82 -1.85
CA ARG A 7 22.15 13.68 -1.53
C ARG A 7 22.09 13.90 -0.01
N ARG A 8 22.02 15.15 0.42
CA ARG A 8 21.72 15.53 1.80
C ARG A 8 20.32 16.11 1.84
N PHE A 9 19.50 15.61 2.76
CA PHE A 9 18.12 16.03 2.95
C PHE A 9 18.00 16.87 4.22
N ALA A 10 17.16 17.89 4.23
CA ALA A 10 16.94 18.73 5.41
C ALA A 10 16.12 17.98 6.49
N ASN A 11 15.26 17.07 6.09
CA ASN A 11 14.48 16.24 7.00
C ASN A 11 13.99 14.95 6.30
N ILE A 12 13.40 14.05 7.08
CA ILE A 12 12.96 12.74 6.60
C ILE A 12 11.84 12.81 5.52
N LEU A 13 11.04 13.86 5.49
CA LEU A 13 9.92 13.98 4.53
C LEU A 13 10.41 14.18 3.10
N GLU A 14 11.59 14.76 2.90
CA GLU A 14 12.22 14.93 1.59
C GLU A 14 12.69 13.60 0.97
N THR A 15 12.72 12.53 1.76
CA THR A 15 13.07 11.18 1.27
C THR A 15 11.86 10.37 0.80
N VAL A 16 10.65 10.92 0.94
CA VAL A 16 9.42 10.27 0.45
C VAL A 16 9.40 10.29 -1.08
N GLY A 17 9.19 9.14 -1.67
CA GLY A 17 9.16 8.99 -3.14
C GLY A 17 10.52 8.60 -3.73
N ASN A 18 10.67 8.80 -5.03
CA ASN A 18 11.82 8.34 -5.83
C ASN A 18 12.16 6.86 -5.57
N THR A 19 11.12 6.04 -5.45
CA THR A 19 11.25 4.62 -5.18
C THR A 19 11.77 3.89 -6.41
N PRO A 20 12.63 2.86 -6.25
CA PRO A 20 13.28 2.21 -7.39
C PRO A 20 12.30 1.37 -8.21
N VAL A 21 12.56 1.30 -9.51
CA VAL A 21 12.03 0.30 -10.43
C VAL A 21 13.10 -0.76 -10.66
N VAL A 22 12.76 -2.02 -10.39
CA VAL A 22 13.71 -3.15 -10.44
C VAL A 22 13.20 -4.20 -11.44
N ARG A 23 14.08 -4.71 -12.31
CA ARG A 23 13.75 -5.80 -13.21
C ARG A 23 13.68 -7.12 -12.46
N ILE A 24 12.67 -7.93 -12.77
CA ILE A 24 12.55 -9.30 -12.28
C ILE A 24 13.31 -10.23 -13.23
N ASN A 25 14.16 -11.09 -12.67
CA ASN A 25 15.07 -11.91 -13.50
C ASN A 25 14.78 -13.41 -13.41
N LYS A 26 14.38 -13.92 -12.22
CA LYS A 26 14.18 -15.35 -11.98
C LYS A 26 12.72 -15.77 -12.05
N LEU A 27 11.80 -14.87 -11.67
CA LEU A 27 10.37 -15.13 -11.65
C LEU A 27 9.65 -14.62 -12.90
N ALA A 28 10.27 -13.75 -13.69
CA ALA A 28 9.67 -13.25 -14.92
C ALA A 28 9.63 -14.36 -16.00
N PRO A 29 8.54 -14.46 -16.78
CA PRO A 29 8.53 -15.27 -17.97
C PRO A 29 9.62 -14.81 -18.95
N PRO A 30 10.28 -15.74 -19.68
CA PRO A 30 11.44 -15.40 -20.54
C PRO A 30 11.11 -14.41 -21.66
N ASP A 31 9.85 -14.35 -22.05
CA ASP A 31 9.37 -13.51 -23.17
C ASP A 31 8.74 -12.19 -22.72
N ALA A 32 8.87 -11.81 -21.45
CA ALA A 32 8.33 -10.56 -20.89
C ALA A 32 9.41 -9.70 -20.21
N ASN A 33 9.27 -8.38 -20.32
CA ASN A 33 10.08 -7.43 -19.56
C ASN A 33 9.27 -7.03 -18.31
N LEU A 34 9.42 -7.78 -17.21
CA LEU A 34 8.71 -7.53 -15.97
C LEU A 34 9.54 -6.69 -15.01
N PHE A 35 8.99 -5.56 -14.60
CA PHE A 35 9.56 -4.65 -13.62
C PHE A 35 8.63 -4.47 -12.43
N VAL A 36 9.21 -4.12 -11.28
CA VAL A 36 8.48 -3.83 -10.05
C VAL A 36 8.90 -2.48 -9.47
N LYS A 37 7.92 -1.64 -9.10
CA LYS A 37 8.16 -0.39 -8.37
C LYS A 37 8.00 -0.64 -6.88
N ILE A 38 9.09 -0.50 -6.13
CA ILE A 38 9.18 -0.98 -4.74
C ILE A 38 8.92 0.17 -3.77
N GLU A 39 7.67 0.36 -3.36
CA GLU A 39 7.25 1.40 -2.42
C GLU A 39 7.72 1.17 -0.97
N ALA A 40 8.27 -0.02 -0.69
CA ALA A 40 8.98 -0.29 0.57
C ALA A 40 10.22 0.59 0.78
N PHE A 41 10.73 1.25 -0.25
CA PHE A 41 11.85 2.21 -0.14
C PHE A 41 11.43 3.59 0.36
N ASN A 42 10.16 3.86 0.55
CA ASN A 42 9.74 5.03 1.32
C ASN A 42 10.23 4.92 2.77
N PRO A 43 10.47 6.03 3.49
CA PRO A 43 11.16 6.03 4.79
C PRO A 43 10.50 5.16 5.86
N LEU A 44 9.18 5.01 5.85
CA LEU A 44 8.47 4.08 6.74
C LEU A 44 7.97 2.81 6.02
N GLY A 45 8.58 2.47 4.90
CA GLY A 45 8.41 1.18 4.24
C GLY A 45 7.08 0.98 3.52
N SER A 46 6.38 2.04 3.10
CA SER A 46 5.15 1.87 2.34
C SER A 46 4.75 3.06 1.45
N VAL A 47 3.92 2.77 0.47
CA VAL A 47 3.26 3.77 -0.41
C VAL A 47 2.42 4.79 0.37
N LYS A 48 2.06 4.52 1.61
CA LYS A 48 1.23 5.41 2.43
C LYS A 48 1.99 6.60 3.01
N ASP A 49 3.32 6.57 2.96
CA ASP A 49 4.14 7.74 3.31
C ASP A 49 3.85 8.89 2.35
N ARG A 50 3.61 8.58 1.06
CA ARG A 50 3.18 9.55 0.04
C ARG A 50 1.81 10.16 0.34
N LEU A 51 0.83 9.32 0.66
CA LEU A 51 -0.51 9.75 1.04
C LEU A 51 -0.44 10.68 2.26
N ALA A 52 0.27 10.25 3.31
CA ALA A 52 0.38 11.00 4.56
C ALA A 52 0.99 12.38 4.33
N LEU A 53 2.09 12.46 3.58
CA LEU A 53 2.74 13.72 3.24
C LEU A 53 1.82 14.61 2.41
N GLY A 54 1.24 14.06 1.34
CA GLY A 54 0.39 14.82 0.42
C GLY A 54 -0.83 15.44 1.09
N VAL A 55 -1.53 14.68 1.94
CA VAL A 55 -2.73 15.16 2.64
C VAL A 55 -2.40 16.24 3.67
N ILE A 56 -1.32 16.09 4.42
CA ILE A 56 -0.92 17.08 5.42
C ILE A 56 -0.43 18.39 4.74
N GLU A 57 0.41 18.29 3.72
CA GLU A 57 0.89 19.49 3.01
C GLU A 57 -0.21 20.23 2.26
N ASP A 58 -1.17 19.51 1.69
CA ASP A 58 -2.33 20.14 1.07
C ASP A 58 -3.20 20.87 2.10
N ALA A 59 -3.43 20.25 3.25
CA ALA A 59 -4.21 20.83 4.34
C ALA A 59 -3.55 22.08 4.94
N GLU A 60 -2.22 22.08 5.07
CA GLU A 60 -1.44 23.25 5.48
C GLU A 60 -1.57 24.39 4.45
N ARG A 61 -1.35 24.07 3.19
CA ARG A 61 -1.39 25.03 2.08
C ARG A 61 -2.77 25.66 1.90
N SER A 62 -3.83 24.87 2.07
CA SER A 62 -5.22 25.33 1.98
C SER A 62 -5.76 26.00 3.25
N GLY A 63 -4.97 25.98 4.36
CA GLY A 63 -5.38 26.52 5.65
C GLY A 63 -6.41 25.68 6.41
N GLN A 64 -6.68 24.46 5.96
CA GLN A 64 -7.58 23.50 6.65
C GLN A 64 -6.93 22.93 7.91
N LEU A 65 -5.61 22.73 7.90
CA LEU A 65 -4.83 22.32 9.06
C LEU A 65 -4.06 23.52 9.62
N LYS A 66 -4.33 23.87 10.87
CA LYS A 66 -3.67 25.00 11.55
C LYS A 66 -2.48 24.51 12.38
N PRO A 67 -1.45 25.32 12.56
CA PRO A 67 -0.32 24.99 13.44
C PRO A 67 -0.77 24.50 14.81
N GLY A 68 -0.25 23.35 15.26
CA GLY A 68 -0.58 22.74 16.55
C GLY A 68 -1.96 22.05 16.63
N GLN A 69 -2.78 22.11 15.58
CA GLN A 69 -4.06 21.39 15.55
C GLN A 69 -3.83 19.89 15.52
N THR A 70 -4.62 19.13 16.26
CA THR A 70 -4.55 17.67 16.25
C THR A 70 -5.05 17.09 14.92
N VAL A 71 -4.27 16.20 14.34
CA VAL A 71 -4.65 15.38 13.17
C VAL A 71 -5.29 14.09 13.65
N ILE A 72 -6.33 13.62 12.99
CA ILE A 72 -6.98 12.34 13.30
C ILE A 72 -7.27 11.53 12.03
N GLU A 73 -7.13 10.20 12.10
CA GLU A 73 -7.52 9.27 11.02
C GLU A 73 -7.97 7.92 11.59
N ALA A 74 -8.91 7.29 10.87
CA ALA A 74 -9.34 5.91 11.12
C ALA A 74 -8.48 4.95 10.28
N THR A 75 -7.54 4.26 10.92
CA THR A 75 -6.65 3.34 10.19
C THR A 75 -6.05 2.28 11.09
N SER A 76 -5.87 1.09 10.54
CA SER A 76 -5.19 -0.04 11.22
C SER A 76 -3.81 -0.34 10.64
N GLY A 77 -3.34 0.45 9.66
CA GLY A 77 -2.19 0.07 8.86
C GLY A 77 -1.22 1.20 8.54
N ASN A 78 -0.63 1.07 7.37
CA ASN A 78 0.45 1.93 6.90
C ASN A 78 0.11 3.43 6.85
N THR A 79 -1.16 3.79 6.63
CA THR A 79 -1.58 5.21 6.67
C THR A 79 -1.32 5.84 8.04
N GLY A 80 -1.67 5.13 9.13
CA GLY A 80 -1.41 5.63 10.49
C GLY A 80 0.09 5.77 10.79
N ILE A 81 0.90 4.86 10.26
CA ILE A 81 2.36 4.89 10.41
C ILE A 81 2.96 6.08 9.63
N GLY A 82 2.55 6.27 8.36
CA GLY A 82 2.99 7.41 7.56
C GLY A 82 2.56 8.75 8.16
N LEU A 83 1.29 8.86 8.62
CA LEU A 83 0.82 10.06 9.32
C LEU A 83 1.60 10.32 10.61
N ALA A 84 1.98 9.27 11.35
CA ALA A 84 2.77 9.43 12.58
C ALA A 84 4.16 10.03 12.27
N MET A 85 4.82 9.59 11.21
CA MET A 85 6.09 10.17 10.75
C MET A 85 5.92 11.65 10.35
N VAL A 86 4.94 11.95 9.50
CA VAL A 86 4.72 13.30 8.99
C VAL A 86 4.36 14.25 10.14
N CYS A 87 3.44 13.85 11.01
CA CYS A 87 3.01 14.63 12.16
C CYS A 87 4.16 14.85 13.17
N ALA A 88 4.98 13.81 13.44
CA ALA A 88 6.15 13.95 14.30
C ALA A 88 7.14 14.99 13.76
N GLN A 89 7.45 14.91 12.46
CA GLN A 89 8.41 15.86 11.84
C GLN A 89 7.85 17.30 11.77
N LYS A 90 6.56 17.46 11.50
CA LYS A 90 5.91 18.78 11.37
C LYS A 90 5.38 19.35 12.70
N GLY A 91 5.45 18.59 13.81
CA GLY A 91 5.03 19.04 15.14
C GLY A 91 3.52 18.99 15.37
N TYR A 92 2.76 18.17 14.65
CA TYR A 92 1.33 17.98 14.86
C TYR A 92 1.04 16.83 15.83
N PRO A 93 0.17 17.00 16.83
CA PRO A 93 -0.36 15.88 17.58
C PRO A 93 -1.19 14.96 16.66
N LEU A 94 -0.99 13.65 16.76
CA LEU A 94 -1.76 12.66 15.98
C LEU A 94 -2.57 11.75 16.89
N VAL A 95 -3.82 11.54 16.50
CA VAL A 95 -4.72 10.52 17.05
C VAL A 95 -5.11 9.53 15.94
N VAL A 96 -5.02 8.24 16.23
CA VAL A 96 -5.48 7.18 15.32
C VAL A 96 -6.57 6.38 16.01
N THR A 97 -7.70 6.17 15.36
CA THR A 97 -8.72 5.22 15.80
C THR A 97 -8.52 3.88 15.12
N MET A 98 -8.54 2.80 15.90
CA MET A 98 -8.21 1.46 15.43
C MET A 98 -8.99 0.40 16.20
N ALA A 99 -9.59 -0.59 15.50
CA ALA A 99 -10.29 -1.68 16.19
C ALA A 99 -9.30 -2.56 16.97
N GLU A 100 -9.73 -3.03 18.14
CA GLU A 100 -8.90 -3.81 19.07
C GLU A 100 -8.41 -5.16 18.53
N THR A 101 -9.01 -5.64 17.44
CA THR A 101 -8.59 -6.89 16.77
C THR A 101 -7.37 -6.75 15.85
N PHE A 102 -6.98 -5.51 15.52
CA PHE A 102 -5.84 -5.30 14.62
C PHE A 102 -4.48 -5.42 15.35
N SER A 103 -3.41 -5.55 14.56
CA SER A 103 -2.04 -5.83 14.99
C SER A 103 -1.55 -4.96 16.16
N VAL A 104 -1.07 -5.62 17.21
CA VAL A 104 -0.45 -4.99 18.38
C VAL A 104 0.85 -4.29 17.99
N GLU A 105 1.62 -4.85 17.07
CA GLU A 105 2.89 -4.33 16.57
C GLU A 105 2.68 -2.95 15.92
N ARG A 106 1.65 -2.82 15.08
CA ARG A 106 1.30 -1.54 14.44
C ARG A 106 0.88 -0.48 15.45
N ARG A 107 0.16 -0.86 16.51
CA ARG A 107 -0.17 0.06 17.61
C ARG A 107 1.09 0.55 18.33
N ARG A 108 2.03 -0.36 18.61
CA ARG A 108 3.31 -0.02 19.23
C ARG A 108 4.13 0.90 18.35
N LEU A 109 4.19 0.60 17.04
CA LEU A 109 4.92 1.41 16.06
C LEU A 109 4.36 2.85 15.96
N MET A 110 3.03 3.00 15.85
CA MET A 110 2.41 4.32 15.81
C MET A 110 2.66 5.10 17.12
N ARG A 111 2.55 4.44 18.29
CA ARG A 111 2.86 5.07 19.58
C ARG A 111 4.33 5.44 19.72
N PHE A 112 5.23 4.61 19.23
CA PHE A 112 6.66 4.91 19.22
C PHE A 112 6.99 6.16 18.40
N LEU A 113 6.26 6.40 17.33
CA LEU A 113 6.33 7.62 16.51
C LEU A 113 5.55 8.81 17.12
N GLY A 114 4.99 8.69 18.33
CA GLY A 114 4.32 9.77 19.05
C GLY A 114 2.80 9.85 18.88
N ALA A 115 2.17 8.97 18.11
CA ALA A 115 0.73 8.98 17.93
C ALA A 115 -0.02 8.44 19.18
N LYS A 116 -1.21 8.98 19.43
CA LYS A 116 -2.18 8.39 20.37
C LYS A 116 -3.09 7.42 19.62
N VAL A 117 -3.19 6.18 20.10
CA VAL A 117 -4.03 5.14 19.49
C VAL A 117 -5.24 4.91 20.39
N VAL A 118 -6.41 5.25 19.87
CA VAL A 118 -7.73 5.05 20.50
C VAL A 118 -8.33 3.77 19.93
N LEU A 119 -8.58 2.79 20.79
CA LEU A 119 -9.16 1.51 20.37
C LEU A 119 -10.68 1.60 20.30
N THR A 120 -11.27 0.91 19.31
CA THR A 120 -12.71 0.73 19.15
C THR A 120 -13.08 -0.75 19.28
N PRO A 121 -14.33 -1.07 19.70
CA PRO A 121 -14.75 -2.46 19.91
C PRO A 121 -14.65 -3.32 18.64
N ALA A 122 -14.22 -4.57 18.81
CA ALA A 122 -14.06 -5.57 17.74
C ALA A 122 -15.33 -5.75 16.89
N ALA A 123 -16.49 -5.77 17.52
CA ALA A 123 -17.78 -5.96 16.87
C ALA A 123 -18.13 -4.87 15.84
N GLN A 124 -17.58 -3.67 16.01
CA GLN A 124 -17.82 -2.52 15.11
C GLN A 124 -16.87 -2.47 13.90
N ARG A 125 -15.85 -3.29 13.87
CA ARG A 125 -14.89 -3.43 12.74
C ARG A 125 -14.36 -2.08 12.22
N GLY A 126 -14.16 -1.96 10.90
CA GLY A 126 -13.71 -0.73 10.23
C GLY A 126 -14.67 0.45 10.38
N MET A 127 -15.96 0.19 10.30
CA MET A 127 -16.99 1.23 10.45
C MET A 127 -16.92 1.92 11.81
N GLY A 128 -16.72 1.16 12.91
CA GLY A 128 -16.57 1.73 14.26
C GLY A 128 -15.37 2.66 14.39
N MET A 129 -14.28 2.37 13.70
CA MET A 129 -13.10 3.24 13.65
C MET A 129 -13.43 4.57 12.96
N VAL A 130 -14.12 4.53 11.83
CA VAL A 130 -14.48 5.72 11.04
C VAL A 130 -15.46 6.60 11.83
N ILE A 131 -16.52 6.01 12.40
CA ILE A 131 -17.50 6.74 13.22
C ILE A 131 -16.79 7.44 14.38
N LYS A 132 -15.90 6.75 15.07
CA LYS A 132 -15.16 7.31 16.22
C LYS A 132 -14.23 8.45 15.79
N ALA A 133 -13.55 8.34 14.67
CA ALA A 133 -12.70 9.41 14.13
C ALA A 133 -13.51 10.66 13.77
N VAL A 134 -14.64 10.49 13.09
CA VAL A 134 -15.55 11.59 12.71
C VAL A 134 -16.12 12.29 13.93
N GLU A 135 -16.60 11.54 14.95
CA GLU A 135 -17.11 12.12 16.21
C GLU A 135 -16.04 12.94 16.92
N LEU A 136 -14.82 12.40 17.09
CA LEU A 136 -13.72 13.09 17.75
C LEU A 136 -13.29 14.33 16.95
N ALA A 137 -13.20 14.24 15.65
CA ALA A 137 -12.88 15.38 14.80
C ALA A 137 -13.89 16.52 15.00
N ARG A 138 -15.19 16.20 14.93
CA ARG A 138 -16.28 17.17 15.09
C ARG A 138 -16.32 17.79 16.48
N THR A 139 -16.24 16.97 17.54
CA THR A 139 -16.41 17.45 18.93
C THR A 139 -15.20 18.21 19.45
N ARG A 140 -14.00 17.94 18.89
CA ARG A 140 -12.74 18.52 19.35
C ARG A 140 -12.13 19.53 18.40
N GLY A 141 -12.72 19.75 17.22
CA GLY A 141 -12.16 20.62 16.20
C GLY A 141 -10.85 20.09 15.60
N TRP A 142 -10.68 18.77 15.52
CA TRP A 142 -9.49 18.13 14.98
C TRP A 142 -9.57 17.99 13.47
N PHE A 143 -8.43 18.00 12.79
CA PHE A 143 -8.36 17.80 11.36
C PHE A 143 -8.45 16.31 11.02
N LEU A 144 -9.51 15.90 10.33
CA LEU A 144 -9.70 14.54 9.82
C LEU A 144 -9.15 14.43 8.40
N THR A 145 -8.18 13.54 8.18
CA THR A 145 -7.46 13.44 6.90
C THR A 145 -8.28 12.84 5.76
N ARG A 146 -9.31 11.99 6.06
CA ARG A 146 -10.25 11.39 5.09
C ARG A 146 -9.56 10.65 3.95
N GLN A 147 -8.69 9.68 4.28
CA GLN A 147 -7.85 8.97 3.31
C GLN A 147 -8.60 8.37 2.10
N PHE A 148 -9.90 8.07 2.24
CA PHE A 148 -10.72 7.42 1.20
C PHE A 148 -11.44 8.41 0.27
N GLU A 149 -11.52 9.69 0.63
CA GLU A 149 -12.26 10.72 -0.09
C GLU A 149 -11.41 11.95 -0.47
N ASN A 150 -10.29 12.18 0.22
CA ASN A 150 -9.48 13.38 0.07
C ASN A 150 -8.67 13.35 -1.24
N GLU A 151 -8.95 14.33 -2.13
CA GLU A 151 -8.31 14.43 -3.44
C GLU A 151 -6.81 14.72 -3.38
N ALA A 152 -6.30 15.26 -2.27
CA ALA A 152 -4.86 15.44 -2.06
C ALA A 152 -4.07 14.11 -2.13
N ASN A 153 -4.73 12.97 -1.80
CA ASN A 153 -4.14 11.65 -1.91
C ASN A 153 -3.82 11.31 -3.39
N PRO A 154 -4.76 11.21 -4.34
CA PRO A 154 -4.42 10.95 -5.74
C PRO A 154 -3.62 12.09 -6.38
N ASP A 155 -3.79 13.34 -5.98
CA ASP A 155 -3.00 14.47 -6.48
C ASP A 155 -1.52 14.31 -6.19
N PHE A 156 -1.16 13.85 -4.99
CA PHE A 156 0.23 13.58 -4.65
C PHE A 156 0.82 12.47 -5.53
N HIS A 157 0.06 11.40 -5.78
CA HIS A 157 0.48 10.34 -6.69
C HIS A 157 0.64 10.81 -8.13
N SER A 158 -0.20 11.73 -8.61
CA SER A 158 -0.06 12.31 -9.94
C SER A 158 1.19 13.17 -10.10
N LYS A 159 1.55 13.88 -9.02
CA LYS A 159 2.72 14.79 -8.99
C LYS A 159 4.03 14.08 -8.71
N THR A 160 4.00 12.89 -8.13
CA THR A 160 5.21 12.14 -7.73
C THR A 160 5.26 10.75 -8.38
N THR A 161 4.51 9.78 -7.91
CA THR A 161 4.55 8.38 -8.37
C THR A 161 4.40 8.25 -9.88
N ALA A 162 3.45 8.97 -10.47
CA ALA A 162 3.24 8.93 -11.92
C ALA A 162 4.39 9.57 -12.68
N GLN A 163 4.94 10.67 -12.18
CA GLN A 163 6.09 11.33 -12.81
C GLN A 163 7.35 10.48 -12.72
N GLU A 164 7.57 9.80 -11.59
CA GLU A 164 8.64 8.81 -11.44
C GLU A 164 8.50 7.69 -12.47
N ILE A 165 7.29 7.13 -12.66
CA ILE A 165 7.03 6.09 -13.67
C ILE A 165 7.32 6.60 -15.09
N LEU A 166 6.89 7.81 -15.42
CA LEU A 166 7.17 8.42 -16.73
C LEU A 166 8.67 8.60 -16.96
N GLU A 167 9.43 8.99 -15.93
CA GLU A 167 10.87 9.14 -15.98
C GLU A 167 11.60 7.80 -16.09
N ASP A 168 11.21 6.81 -15.26
CA ASP A 168 11.81 5.47 -15.22
C ASP A 168 11.67 4.75 -16.60
N PHE A 169 10.61 5.06 -17.35
CA PHE A 169 10.36 4.50 -18.68
C PHE A 169 10.52 5.52 -19.82
N ARG A 170 11.27 6.60 -19.60
CA ARG A 170 11.53 7.60 -20.65
C ARG A 170 12.26 6.97 -21.83
N GLY A 171 11.66 7.05 -23.02
CA GLY A 171 12.21 6.46 -24.25
C GLY A 171 12.13 4.94 -24.34
N ALA A 172 11.47 4.28 -23.37
CA ALA A 172 11.22 2.84 -23.36
C ALA A 172 9.71 2.54 -23.38
N PRO A 173 9.27 1.38 -23.90
CA PRO A 173 7.87 0.98 -23.84
C PRO A 173 7.43 0.72 -22.39
N LEU A 174 6.16 0.98 -22.11
CA LEU A 174 5.43 0.53 -20.92
C LEU A 174 4.05 0.09 -21.40
N ASP A 175 3.87 -1.20 -21.65
CA ASP A 175 2.66 -1.73 -22.24
C ASP A 175 1.56 -1.94 -21.18
N PHE A 176 1.96 -2.32 -19.95
CA PHE A 176 1.03 -2.58 -18.86
C PHE A 176 1.51 -2.00 -17.53
N TRP A 177 0.58 -1.37 -16.81
CA TRP A 177 0.77 -0.99 -15.43
C TRP A 177 -0.22 -1.76 -14.54
N VAL A 178 0.32 -2.53 -13.57
CA VAL A 178 -0.45 -3.43 -12.71
C VAL A 178 -0.41 -2.94 -11.28
N THR A 179 -1.59 -2.73 -10.68
CA THR A 179 -1.74 -2.28 -9.30
C THR A 179 -2.93 -2.95 -8.63
N GLY A 180 -2.99 -2.90 -7.30
CA GLY A 180 -4.20 -3.14 -6.53
C GLY A 180 -4.77 -1.84 -6.00
N TYR A 181 -5.85 -1.91 -5.22
CA TYR A 181 -6.44 -0.74 -4.59
C TYR A 181 -6.76 -0.96 -3.11
N GLY A 182 -6.48 0.08 -2.32
CA GLY A 182 -6.95 0.24 -0.95
C GLY A 182 -7.80 1.51 -0.88
N THR A 183 -7.17 2.68 -0.67
CA THR A 183 -7.89 3.97 -0.69
C THR A 183 -8.27 4.43 -2.10
N GLY A 184 -7.60 3.92 -3.13
CA GLY A 184 -7.76 4.37 -4.51
C GLY A 184 -6.81 5.50 -4.94
N GLY A 185 -6.03 6.07 -4.01
CA GLY A 185 -5.14 7.21 -4.31
C GLY A 185 -4.12 6.92 -5.39
N THR A 186 -3.35 5.83 -5.23
CA THR A 186 -2.37 5.40 -6.24
C THR A 186 -3.05 5.09 -7.57
N LEU A 187 -4.13 4.30 -7.53
CA LEU A 187 -4.88 3.93 -8.73
C LEU A 187 -5.36 5.17 -9.49
N LYS A 188 -6.14 6.05 -8.85
CA LYS A 188 -6.67 7.26 -9.48
C LYS A 188 -5.57 8.22 -9.95
N GLY A 189 -4.58 8.47 -9.07
CA GLY A 189 -3.53 9.44 -9.34
C GLY A 189 -2.60 9.05 -10.49
N VAL A 190 -2.20 7.78 -10.56
CA VAL A 190 -1.33 7.29 -11.63
C VAL A 190 -2.11 7.08 -12.93
N SER A 191 -3.32 6.48 -12.85
CA SER A 191 -4.14 6.20 -14.05
C SER A 191 -4.45 7.46 -14.84
N ARG A 192 -4.83 8.57 -14.19
CA ARG A 192 -5.17 9.81 -14.89
C ARG A 192 -3.98 10.44 -15.60
N VAL A 193 -2.76 10.22 -15.10
CA VAL A 193 -1.53 10.71 -15.76
C VAL A 193 -1.16 9.78 -16.92
N LEU A 194 -1.15 8.46 -16.69
CA LEU A 194 -0.84 7.49 -17.75
C LEU A 194 -1.83 7.59 -18.92
N ALA A 195 -3.13 7.73 -18.65
CA ALA A 195 -4.13 7.90 -19.71
C ALA A 195 -3.89 9.13 -20.60
N ARG A 196 -3.26 10.18 -20.07
CA ARG A 196 -2.91 11.39 -20.83
C ARG A 196 -1.55 11.29 -21.52
N GLU A 197 -0.53 10.84 -20.81
CA GLU A 197 0.88 10.89 -21.25
C GLU A 197 1.33 9.62 -21.95
N ARG A 198 0.66 8.49 -21.70
CA ARG A 198 0.91 7.17 -22.27
C ARG A 198 -0.39 6.41 -22.54
N PRO A 199 -1.25 6.90 -23.44
CA PRO A 199 -2.58 6.30 -23.68
C PRO A 199 -2.52 4.85 -24.20
N GLU A 200 -1.37 4.40 -24.67
CA GLU A 200 -1.11 3.03 -25.08
C GLU A 200 -0.93 2.06 -23.89
N THR A 201 -0.56 2.57 -22.70
CA THR A 201 -0.32 1.76 -21.52
C THR A 201 -1.66 1.22 -20.95
N LYS A 202 -1.79 -0.09 -20.91
CA LYS A 202 -2.96 -0.78 -20.34
C LYS A 202 -2.91 -0.78 -18.82
N ILE A 203 -4.01 -0.39 -18.19
CA ILE A 203 -4.16 -0.29 -16.74
C ILE A 203 -4.89 -1.52 -16.23
N VAL A 204 -4.20 -2.29 -15.38
CA VAL A 204 -4.72 -3.53 -14.81
C VAL A 204 -4.83 -3.39 -13.29
N VAL A 205 -6.01 -3.65 -12.76
CA VAL A 205 -6.32 -3.58 -11.33
C VAL A 205 -6.52 -4.98 -10.77
N CYS A 206 -5.84 -5.29 -9.67
CA CYS A 206 -5.98 -6.54 -8.94
C CYS A 206 -6.88 -6.35 -7.71
N GLU A 207 -7.72 -7.34 -7.44
CA GLU A 207 -8.52 -7.42 -6.21
C GLU A 207 -8.56 -8.87 -5.70
N PRO A 208 -8.90 -9.12 -4.41
CA PRO A 208 -8.99 -10.47 -3.89
C PRO A 208 -10.07 -11.30 -4.59
N ALA A 209 -9.76 -12.53 -4.98
CA ALA A 209 -10.73 -13.40 -5.67
C ALA A 209 -11.99 -13.67 -4.84
N ASP A 210 -11.86 -13.66 -3.50
CA ASP A 210 -12.99 -13.88 -2.59
C ASP A 210 -13.78 -12.60 -2.28
N ALA A 211 -13.25 -11.42 -2.65
CA ALA A 211 -13.86 -10.11 -2.39
C ALA A 211 -13.76 -9.22 -3.64
N GLN A 212 -14.42 -9.62 -4.71
CA GLN A 212 -14.41 -8.91 -5.99
C GLN A 212 -15.43 -7.76 -5.98
N LEU A 213 -15.10 -6.66 -5.29
CA LEU A 213 -16.02 -5.54 -5.19
C LEU A 213 -16.21 -4.84 -6.54
N LEU A 214 -15.12 -4.56 -7.24
CA LEU A 214 -15.16 -3.94 -8.57
C LEU A 214 -15.66 -4.94 -9.62
N GLY A 215 -15.16 -6.18 -9.60
CA GLY A 215 -15.55 -7.25 -10.53
C GLY A 215 -17.01 -7.68 -10.39
N SER A 216 -17.66 -7.40 -9.24
CA SER A 216 -19.09 -7.68 -9.07
C SER A 216 -20.00 -6.78 -9.91
N GLY A 217 -19.50 -5.61 -10.34
CA GLY A 217 -20.30 -4.59 -11.01
C GLY A 217 -21.32 -3.87 -10.13
N VAL A 218 -21.42 -4.23 -8.84
CA VAL A 218 -22.35 -3.59 -7.90
C VAL A 218 -21.76 -2.27 -7.42
N LYS A 219 -22.55 -1.19 -7.53
CA LYS A 219 -22.11 0.15 -7.09
C LYS A 219 -22.23 0.29 -5.57
N GLN A 220 -21.27 0.98 -4.96
CA GLN A 220 -21.29 1.32 -3.53
C GLN A 220 -22.40 2.32 -3.23
N GLN A 221 -23.26 1.99 -2.29
CA GLN A 221 -24.22 2.94 -1.73
C GLN A 221 -23.47 3.94 -0.82
N ARG A 222 -23.78 5.24 -0.98
CA ARG A 222 -23.09 6.33 -0.26
C ARG A 222 -24.07 7.24 0.44
N ASN A 223 -23.62 7.81 1.55
CA ASN A 223 -24.25 8.92 2.23
C ASN A 223 -24.06 10.23 1.42
N PRO A 224 -24.81 11.30 1.73
CA PRO A 224 -24.66 12.60 1.04
C PRO A 224 -23.26 13.21 1.14
N ASP A 225 -22.47 12.87 2.17
CA ASP A 225 -21.10 13.33 2.36
C ASP A 225 -20.06 12.50 1.58
N GLY A 226 -20.50 11.50 0.80
CA GLY A 226 -19.66 10.62 0.01
C GLY A 226 -19.09 9.42 0.76
N SER A 227 -19.33 9.31 2.07
CA SER A 227 -18.96 8.14 2.87
C SER A 227 -19.79 6.91 2.49
N PRO A 228 -19.28 5.67 2.69
CA PRO A 228 -20.06 4.45 2.43
C PRO A 228 -21.25 4.36 3.39
N ALA A 229 -22.45 4.08 2.86
CA ALA A 229 -23.66 3.93 3.66
C ALA A 229 -23.72 2.56 4.37
N ALA A 230 -23.09 1.53 3.79
CA ALA A 230 -23.01 0.18 4.31
C ALA A 230 -21.79 -0.57 3.74
N ALA A 231 -21.46 -1.72 4.32
CA ALA A 231 -20.50 -2.64 3.72
C ALA A 231 -20.99 -3.13 2.36
N HIS A 232 -20.04 -3.35 1.44
CA HIS A 232 -20.36 -3.82 0.10
C HIS A 232 -20.81 -5.28 0.10
N PRO A 233 -21.89 -5.67 -0.61
CA PRO A 233 -22.45 -7.03 -0.54
C PRO A 233 -21.50 -8.14 -1.02
N ALA A 234 -20.55 -7.82 -1.91
CA ALA A 234 -19.54 -8.78 -2.38
C ALA A 234 -18.32 -8.88 -1.45
N PHE A 235 -18.27 -8.12 -0.35
CA PHE A 235 -17.14 -8.19 0.55
C PHE A 235 -17.11 -9.50 1.34
N LYS A 236 -15.92 -10.11 1.39
CA LYS A 236 -15.57 -11.19 2.31
C LYS A 236 -14.22 -10.90 2.94
N PRO A 237 -13.98 -11.29 4.20
CA PRO A 237 -12.66 -11.16 4.83
C PRO A 237 -11.58 -11.88 4.03
N HIS A 238 -10.41 -11.25 3.89
CA HIS A 238 -9.27 -11.78 3.17
C HIS A 238 -7.95 -11.34 3.82
N PRO A 239 -6.82 -12.06 3.62
CA PRO A 239 -5.53 -11.76 4.25
C PRO A 239 -4.79 -10.57 3.62
N MET A 240 -5.21 -10.08 2.46
CA MET A 240 -4.56 -8.98 1.73
C MET A 240 -4.82 -7.63 2.41
N GLN A 241 -4.22 -7.43 3.59
CA GLN A 241 -4.39 -6.22 4.40
C GLN A 241 -3.92 -4.98 3.62
N GLY A 242 -4.77 -3.96 3.57
CA GLY A 242 -4.50 -2.73 2.82
C GLY A 242 -5.14 -2.69 1.43
N TRP A 243 -5.65 -3.82 0.92
CA TRP A 243 -6.49 -3.89 -0.26
C TRP A 243 -7.97 -3.98 0.13
N THR A 244 -8.82 -3.56 -0.78
CA THR A 244 -10.26 -3.85 -0.80
C THR A 244 -10.88 -3.82 0.59
N PRO A 245 -11.09 -2.63 1.18
CA PRO A 245 -11.86 -2.52 2.43
C PRO A 245 -13.27 -3.06 2.23
N ASP A 246 -14.05 -3.15 3.28
CA ASP A 246 -15.43 -3.66 3.23
C ASP A 246 -16.40 -2.75 2.45
N PHE A 247 -15.88 -1.77 1.72
CA PHE A 247 -16.61 -0.88 0.81
C PHE A 247 -15.70 -0.47 -0.37
N ILE A 248 -16.29 0.04 -1.46
CA ILE A 248 -15.53 0.70 -2.53
C ILE A 248 -15.28 2.15 -2.12
N PRO A 249 -14.02 2.57 -1.87
CA PRO A 249 -13.69 3.96 -1.57
C PRO A 249 -14.15 4.93 -2.66
N LYS A 250 -14.42 6.18 -2.28
CA LYS A 250 -14.83 7.22 -3.25
C LYS A 250 -13.76 7.40 -4.34
N LEU A 251 -12.49 7.53 -3.96
CA LEU A 251 -11.38 7.69 -4.91
C LEU A 251 -11.23 6.50 -5.86
N THR A 252 -11.51 5.27 -5.37
CA THR A 252 -11.51 4.07 -6.23
C THR A 252 -12.68 4.09 -7.22
N ALA A 253 -13.89 4.43 -6.76
CA ALA A 253 -15.05 4.54 -7.64
C ALA A 253 -14.82 5.58 -8.74
N GLU A 254 -14.29 6.74 -8.39
CA GLU A 254 -13.95 7.79 -9.35
C GLU A 254 -12.87 7.34 -10.35
N ALA A 255 -11.89 6.51 -9.93
CA ALA A 255 -10.92 5.92 -10.85
C ALA A 255 -11.58 4.96 -11.86
N VAL A 256 -12.56 4.17 -11.41
CA VAL A 256 -13.36 3.30 -12.30
C VAL A 256 -14.21 4.14 -13.26
N ASP A 257 -14.86 5.20 -12.75
CA ASP A 257 -15.71 6.09 -13.56
C ASP A 257 -14.92 6.88 -14.63
N MET A 258 -13.60 7.00 -14.49
CA MET A 258 -12.73 7.56 -15.54
C MET A 258 -12.70 6.70 -16.82
N GLY A 259 -13.11 5.42 -16.76
CA GLY A 259 -13.15 4.53 -17.91
C GLY A 259 -11.78 4.15 -18.49
N VAL A 260 -10.71 4.27 -17.71
CA VAL A 260 -9.31 4.04 -18.14
C VAL A 260 -8.76 2.69 -17.67
N ILE A 261 -9.53 1.91 -16.91
CA ILE A 261 -9.13 0.58 -16.44
C ILE A 261 -9.44 -0.44 -17.52
N ASP A 262 -8.41 -1.10 -18.04
CA ASP A 262 -8.56 -2.11 -19.10
C ASP A 262 -9.00 -3.48 -18.56
N ARG A 263 -8.49 -3.87 -17.37
CA ARG A 263 -8.78 -5.18 -16.78
C ARG A 263 -8.86 -5.11 -15.26
N ILE A 264 -9.78 -5.89 -14.67
CA ILE A 264 -9.84 -6.19 -13.24
C ILE A 264 -9.54 -7.68 -13.08
N LEU A 265 -8.52 -8.01 -12.28
CA LEU A 265 -8.06 -9.39 -12.09
C LEU A 265 -8.33 -9.86 -10.66
N PRO A 266 -9.13 -10.93 -10.49
CA PRO A 266 -9.29 -11.57 -9.19
C PRO A 266 -8.04 -12.40 -8.86
N ILE A 267 -7.44 -12.14 -7.69
CA ILE A 267 -6.22 -12.80 -7.22
C ILE A 267 -6.54 -13.71 -6.04
N PRO A 268 -6.24 -15.01 -6.12
CA PRO A 268 -6.38 -15.93 -5.00
C PRO A 268 -5.45 -15.55 -3.84
N ASN A 269 -5.95 -15.70 -2.62
CA ASN A 269 -5.17 -15.42 -1.39
C ASN A 269 -3.88 -16.25 -1.33
N ALA A 270 -3.93 -17.51 -1.77
CA ALA A 270 -2.77 -18.39 -1.82
C ALA A 270 -1.67 -17.87 -2.75
N ASP A 271 -2.06 -17.31 -3.91
CA ASP A 271 -1.10 -16.72 -4.87
C ASP A 271 -0.41 -15.49 -4.27
N ALA A 272 -1.16 -14.63 -3.56
CA ALA A 272 -0.59 -13.44 -2.92
C ALA A 272 0.46 -13.82 -1.86
N LEU A 273 0.18 -14.80 -1.01
CA LEU A 273 1.11 -15.31 -0.01
C LEU A 273 2.34 -15.96 -0.66
N ARG A 274 2.11 -16.84 -1.64
CA ARG A 274 3.17 -17.56 -2.37
C ARG A 274 4.14 -16.58 -3.03
N TYR A 275 3.65 -15.65 -3.81
CA TYR A 275 4.52 -14.76 -4.56
C TYR A 275 5.20 -13.69 -3.71
N SER A 276 4.62 -13.30 -2.56
CA SER A 276 5.36 -12.49 -1.59
C SER A 276 6.59 -13.23 -1.06
N ARG A 277 6.46 -14.53 -0.73
CA ARG A 277 7.58 -15.40 -0.32
C ARG A 277 8.59 -15.64 -1.44
N GLU A 278 8.10 -15.95 -2.64
CA GLU A 278 8.98 -16.21 -3.80
C GLU A 278 9.79 -14.98 -4.22
N LEU A 279 9.20 -13.76 -4.16
CA LEU A 279 9.93 -12.52 -4.39
C LEU A 279 11.10 -12.37 -3.41
N ALA A 280 10.87 -12.66 -2.11
CA ALA A 280 11.93 -12.62 -1.11
C ALA A 280 13.01 -13.69 -1.36
N GLN A 281 12.60 -14.95 -1.54
CA GLN A 281 13.51 -16.08 -1.62
C GLN A 281 14.28 -16.16 -2.95
N LYS A 282 13.67 -15.75 -4.06
CA LYS A 282 14.25 -15.89 -5.41
C LYS A 282 14.85 -14.61 -5.94
N GLU A 283 14.25 -13.46 -5.65
CA GLU A 283 14.69 -12.15 -6.15
C GLU A 283 15.33 -11.27 -5.06
N GLY A 284 15.25 -11.67 -3.78
CA GLY A 284 15.73 -10.85 -2.65
C GLY A 284 14.84 -9.63 -2.36
N ILE A 285 13.60 -9.62 -2.86
CA ILE A 285 12.67 -8.50 -2.74
C ILE A 285 11.68 -8.79 -1.60
N PHE A 286 11.91 -8.18 -0.44
CA PHE A 286 11.14 -8.43 0.78
C PHE A 286 9.93 -7.49 0.90
N VAL A 287 8.73 -8.02 0.62
CA VAL A 287 7.50 -7.24 0.48
C VAL A 287 6.29 -7.92 1.15
N GLY A 288 5.22 -7.14 1.34
CA GLY A 288 3.98 -7.59 1.97
C GLY A 288 3.06 -8.43 1.07
N ILE A 289 1.95 -8.90 1.66
CA ILE A 289 1.00 -9.81 0.99
C ILE A 289 0.40 -9.19 -0.27
N THR A 290 0.03 -7.93 -0.23
CA THR A 290 -0.57 -7.22 -1.38
C THR A 290 0.42 -7.04 -2.54
N ALA A 291 1.71 -6.94 -2.25
CA ALA A 291 2.76 -6.95 -3.26
C ALA A 291 2.83 -8.30 -3.99
N GLY A 292 2.75 -9.40 -3.26
CA GLY A 292 2.60 -10.74 -3.86
C GLY A 292 1.33 -10.85 -4.71
N GLY A 293 0.24 -10.21 -4.27
CA GLY A 293 -1.01 -10.14 -5.03
C GLY A 293 -0.90 -9.39 -6.36
N THR A 294 -0.30 -8.18 -6.36
CA THR A 294 -0.05 -7.44 -7.61
C THR A 294 0.92 -8.19 -8.52
N PHE A 295 1.93 -8.82 -7.94
CA PHE A 295 2.90 -9.60 -8.70
C PHE A 295 2.25 -10.84 -9.37
N ALA A 296 1.34 -11.54 -8.67
CA ALA A 296 0.53 -12.61 -9.26
C ALA A 296 -0.28 -12.10 -10.46
N GLY A 297 -0.87 -10.92 -10.34
CA GLY A 297 -1.58 -10.26 -11.43
C GLY A 297 -0.67 -9.93 -12.60
N ALA A 298 0.52 -9.40 -12.32
CA ALA A 298 1.52 -9.08 -13.34
C ALA A 298 2.01 -10.32 -14.11
N LEU A 299 2.19 -11.46 -13.43
CA LEU A 299 2.53 -12.71 -14.09
C LEU A 299 1.41 -13.21 -15.03
N ARG A 300 0.14 -13.05 -14.65
CA ARG A 300 -0.99 -13.35 -15.54
C ARG A 300 -1.04 -12.42 -16.74
N VAL A 301 -0.76 -11.12 -16.53
CA VAL A 301 -0.63 -10.18 -17.64
C VAL A 301 0.48 -10.60 -18.59
N CYS A 302 1.66 -10.95 -18.07
CA CYS A 302 2.77 -11.43 -18.90
C CYS A 302 2.44 -12.68 -19.72
N ALA A 303 1.62 -13.60 -19.16
CA ALA A 303 1.22 -14.82 -19.86
C ALA A 303 0.27 -14.55 -21.05
N ASP A 304 -0.54 -13.49 -20.95
CA ASP A 304 -1.50 -13.10 -21.99
C ASP A 304 -0.96 -12.03 -22.96
N ALA A 305 0.15 -11.35 -22.59
CA ALA A 305 0.70 -10.23 -23.34
C ALA A 305 1.49 -10.68 -24.57
N PRO A 306 1.64 -9.81 -25.58
CA PRO A 306 2.56 -10.07 -26.69
C PRO A 306 4.00 -10.29 -26.21
N ARG A 307 4.74 -11.13 -26.95
CA ARG A 307 6.16 -11.37 -26.67
C ARG A 307 6.95 -10.06 -26.65
N GLY A 308 7.77 -9.89 -25.62
CA GLY A 308 8.57 -8.67 -25.41
C GLY A 308 7.83 -7.53 -24.71
N ALA A 309 6.56 -7.72 -24.34
CA ALA A 309 5.80 -6.69 -23.62
C ALA A 309 6.47 -6.28 -22.32
N THR A 310 6.40 -4.99 -22.01
CA THR A 310 6.93 -4.39 -20.78
C THR A 310 5.81 -4.16 -19.78
N VAL A 311 5.96 -4.78 -18.61
CA VAL A 311 4.97 -4.75 -17.52
C VAL A 311 5.61 -4.13 -16.27
N LEU A 312 4.97 -3.11 -15.70
CA LEU A 312 5.33 -2.55 -14.40
C LEU A 312 4.31 -2.96 -13.36
N CYS A 313 4.78 -3.55 -12.26
CA CYS A 313 3.97 -3.97 -11.13
C CYS A 313 4.27 -3.13 -9.88
N MET A 314 3.22 -2.66 -9.18
CA MET A 314 3.38 -1.92 -7.93
C MET A 314 3.53 -2.88 -6.74
N LEU A 315 4.58 -2.67 -5.92
CA LEU A 315 4.80 -3.40 -4.66
C LEU A 315 4.64 -2.42 -3.48
N PRO A 316 3.47 -2.42 -2.80
CA PRO A 316 3.08 -1.28 -1.96
C PRO A 316 3.79 -1.14 -0.63
N ASP A 317 4.33 -2.21 -0.03
CA ASP A 317 4.97 -2.14 1.29
C ASP A 317 5.96 -3.26 1.58
N THR A 318 6.68 -3.13 2.71
CA THR A 318 7.63 -4.12 3.23
C THR A 318 6.95 -5.32 3.89
N GLY A 319 7.63 -6.47 3.88
CA GLY A 319 7.19 -7.72 4.52
C GLY A 319 7.18 -7.69 6.05
N GLU A 320 7.97 -6.83 6.71
CA GLU A 320 8.04 -6.75 8.18
C GLU A 320 6.70 -6.46 8.87
N ARG A 321 5.77 -5.82 8.16
CA ARG A 321 4.42 -5.54 8.67
C ARG A 321 3.58 -6.78 8.94
N TYR A 322 4.05 -7.96 8.51
CA TYR A 322 3.25 -9.18 8.40
C TYR A 322 3.82 -10.36 9.20
N LEU A 323 4.82 -10.13 10.08
CA LEU A 323 5.50 -11.16 10.87
C LEU A 323 4.53 -12.05 11.69
N SER A 324 3.44 -11.48 12.20
CA SER A 324 2.39 -12.19 12.96
C SER A 324 1.19 -12.62 12.11
N THR A 325 1.36 -12.77 10.79
CA THR A 325 0.29 -13.12 9.86
C THR A 325 0.56 -14.45 9.15
N PRO A 326 -0.39 -15.02 8.41
CA PRO A 326 -0.17 -16.24 7.62
C PRO A 326 1.00 -16.19 6.63
N LEU A 327 1.53 -15.00 6.30
CA LEU A 327 2.71 -14.88 5.44
C LEU A 327 3.94 -15.60 6.04
N PHE A 328 4.05 -15.58 7.37
CA PHE A 328 5.18 -16.15 8.11
C PHE A 328 4.82 -17.42 8.89
N ALA A 329 3.58 -17.94 8.76
CA ALA A 329 3.12 -19.05 9.59
C ALA A 329 4.00 -20.31 9.51
N ASP A 330 4.63 -20.54 8.35
CA ASP A 330 5.47 -21.72 8.09
C ASP A 330 6.99 -21.40 8.25
N ILE A 331 7.34 -20.23 8.79
CA ILE A 331 8.74 -19.84 9.03
C ILE A 331 9.03 -19.99 10.52
N PRO A 332 9.76 -21.05 10.93
CA PRO A 332 10.07 -21.28 12.34
C PRO A 332 11.07 -20.23 12.87
N ALA A 333 11.03 -19.99 14.18
CA ALA A 333 12.01 -19.18 14.88
C ALA A 333 13.20 -20.04 15.37
N ASP A 334 12.96 -21.33 15.62
CA ASP A 334 13.96 -22.29 16.09
C ASP A 334 14.66 -22.97 14.92
N MET A 335 15.84 -23.53 15.18
CA MET A 335 16.60 -24.26 14.18
C MET A 335 15.84 -25.50 13.69
N ASN A 336 15.81 -25.69 12.37
CA ASN A 336 15.36 -26.94 11.77
C ASN A 336 16.45 -28.03 11.85
N GLU A 337 16.16 -29.26 11.36
CA GLU A 337 17.07 -30.39 11.41
C GLU A 337 18.39 -30.14 10.66
N GLU A 338 18.35 -29.46 9.51
CA GLU A 338 19.53 -29.11 8.72
C GLU A 338 20.41 -28.10 9.46
N GLU A 339 19.81 -27.05 10.04
CA GLU A 339 20.51 -26.05 10.83
C GLU A 339 21.11 -26.62 12.11
N LEU A 340 20.43 -27.57 12.76
CA LEU A 340 20.96 -28.34 13.89
C LEU A 340 22.17 -29.19 13.47
N ALA A 341 22.09 -29.87 12.33
CA ALA A 341 23.22 -30.65 11.80
C ALA A 341 24.43 -29.76 11.48
N ILE A 342 24.20 -28.57 10.90
CA ILE A 342 25.25 -27.57 10.67
C ILE A 342 25.84 -27.10 12.01
N SER A 343 25.01 -26.76 12.99
CA SER A 343 25.46 -26.33 14.32
C SER A 343 26.33 -27.39 14.99
N HIS A 344 25.97 -28.67 14.89
CA HIS A 344 26.71 -29.80 15.49
C HIS A 344 27.94 -30.22 14.69
N SER A 345 28.16 -29.69 13.49
CA SER A 345 29.33 -30.02 12.65
C SER A 345 30.66 -29.46 13.20
N THR A 346 30.59 -28.52 14.18
CA THR A 346 31.76 -27.97 14.87
C THR A 346 31.55 -28.00 16.39
N PRO A 347 32.63 -28.14 17.20
CA PRO A 347 32.50 -28.32 18.66
C PRO A 347 32.16 -27.01 19.42
N SER A 348 32.27 -25.86 18.79
CA SER A 348 32.12 -24.55 19.48
C SER A 348 30.69 -24.04 19.45
N ALA A 349 30.25 -23.36 20.52
CA ALA A 349 29.03 -22.57 20.61
C ALA A 349 27.71 -23.29 20.24
N GLN A 350 27.65 -24.60 20.55
CA GLN A 350 26.42 -25.37 20.41
C GLN A 350 25.40 -24.97 21.49
N LEU A 351 24.12 -24.87 21.13
CA LEU A 351 23.05 -24.77 22.12
C LEU A 351 23.02 -26.10 22.91
N GLY A 352 22.88 -26.04 24.24
CA GLY A 352 22.75 -27.20 25.09
C GLY A 352 21.59 -28.09 24.64
N ALA A 353 21.79 -29.39 24.70
CA ALA A 353 20.75 -30.39 24.42
C ALA A 353 19.65 -30.38 25.49
#